data_f7ed69648295623fb111309c05bea738
#
_entry.id   f7ed69648295623fb111309c05bea738
#
_cell.length_a   1.000
_cell.length_b   1.000
_cell.length_c   1.000
_cell.angle_alpha   90.00
_cell.angle_beta   90.00
_cell.angle_gamma   90.00
#
_symmetry.space_group_name_H-M   'P 1'
#
loop_
_entity.id
_entity.type
_entity.pdbx_description
1 polymer ?
#
loop_
_entity_poly.entity_id
_entity_poly.type
_entity_poly.pdbx_seq_one_letter_code
_entity_poly.pdbx_strand_id
1 'polypeptide(L)'
;VLPGQKDWGEVDGEPMDFSRQEDQVKATRWYIDELMKRFKQAKYKHLKLSGFYWLAEDIDFTKDLSVPLSKYIHSMNKTFCWIPYWQAKGYNQWKELGFDIAYQQPNHFFKASIPDKRLEEACQSAATLNMGMELEFDERALFDAKDSFYNRLVAYIDHFERQQAFRTSAMAYYSGNHAVLDMYKSTNPKDHEVMDRLANLIVSRRGKQKKESHQTKVIAHRGFWNTPGSAQNSLAALVKADSIGCYGSEFDVWLTADDALMLNHDGWH
;
A
#
# COMPACT_ATOMS: atom_id res chain seq x y z
N VAL A 1 -14.79 5.61 5.06
CA VAL A 1 -16.19 5.46 5.56
C VAL A 1 -16.10 5.17 7.05
N LEU A 2 -16.64 6.08 7.89
CA LEU A 2 -16.66 5.91 9.34
C LEU A 2 -17.93 5.12 9.72
N PRO A 3 -17.81 3.90 10.26
CA PRO A 3 -18.97 3.10 10.65
C PRO A 3 -19.80 3.84 11.70
N GLY A 4 -21.12 3.84 11.55
CA GLY A 4 -22.06 4.39 12.54
C GLY A 4 -22.37 5.89 12.40
N GLN A 5 -21.78 6.61 11.45
CA GLN A 5 -22.16 7.99 11.16
C GLN A 5 -23.53 8.02 10.47
N LYS A 6 -24.54 8.61 11.14
CA LYS A 6 -25.93 8.62 10.64
C LYS A 6 -26.16 9.65 9.54
N ASP A 7 -25.49 10.77 9.61
CA ASP A 7 -25.61 11.84 8.63
C ASP A 7 -24.26 12.01 7.91
N TRP A 8 -24.13 11.37 6.76
CA TRP A 8 -22.90 11.39 6.01
C TRP A 8 -22.95 12.32 4.78
N GLY A 9 -24.14 12.72 4.36
CA GLY A 9 -24.35 13.47 3.12
C GLY A 9 -25.23 12.69 2.15
N GLU A 10 -25.16 13.02 0.88
CA GLU A 10 -26.03 12.46 -0.16
C GLU A 10 -25.19 11.80 -1.27
N VAL A 11 -25.75 10.75 -1.84
CA VAL A 11 -25.25 10.13 -3.07
C VAL A 11 -26.39 10.12 -4.08
N ASP A 12 -26.20 10.78 -5.22
CA ASP A 12 -27.22 10.92 -6.27
C ASP A 12 -28.56 11.50 -5.75
N GLY A 13 -28.50 12.43 -4.79
CA GLY A 13 -29.66 13.09 -4.18
C GLY A 13 -30.36 12.25 -3.09
N GLU A 14 -29.81 11.12 -2.71
CA GLU A 14 -30.33 10.28 -1.62
C GLU A 14 -29.41 10.41 -0.38
N PRO A 15 -29.98 10.74 0.82
CA PRO A 15 -29.20 10.84 2.04
C PRO A 15 -28.63 9.48 2.46
N MET A 16 -27.37 9.47 2.90
CA MET A 16 -26.64 8.26 3.33
C MET A 16 -26.58 8.20 4.85
N ASP A 17 -26.99 7.07 5.41
CA ASP A 17 -26.86 6.71 6.82
C ASP A 17 -25.87 5.56 6.99
N PHE A 18 -24.65 5.87 7.44
CA PHE A 18 -23.58 4.87 7.59
C PHE A 18 -23.74 3.95 8.82
N SER A 19 -24.84 4.05 9.55
CA SER A 19 -25.27 2.96 10.43
C SER A 19 -25.83 1.76 9.63
N ARG A 20 -26.14 1.96 8.33
CA ARG A 20 -26.63 0.91 7.42
C ARG A 20 -25.54 0.49 6.44
N GLN A 21 -25.27 -0.80 6.39
CA GLN A 21 -24.30 -1.38 5.48
C GLN A 21 -24.58 -1.04 3.99
N GLU A 22 -25.84 -1.04 3.61
CA GLU A 22 -26.25 -0.77 2.22
C GLU A 22 -25.82 0.61 1.77
N ASP A 23 -25.95 1.62 2.61
CA ASP A 23 -25.56 2.99 2.32
C ASP A 23 -24.03 3.12 2.27
N GLN A 24 -23.32 2.43 3.17
CA GLN A 24 -21.85 2.37 3.12
C GLN A 24 -21.35 1.75 1.81
N VAL A 25 -21.98 0.65 1.36
CA VAL A 25 -21.65 0.01 0.08
C VAL A 25 -21.98 0.94 -1.09
N LYS A 26 -23.17 1.59 -1.06
CA LYS A 26 -23.61 2.53 -2.11
C LYS A 26 -22.63 3.70 -2.25
N ALA A 27 -22.29 4.34 -1.15
CA ALA A 27 -21.37 5.46 -1.14
C ALA A 27 -19.95 5.04 -1.62
N THR A 28 -19.47 3.87 -1.19
CA THR A 28 -18.15 3.38 -1.63
C THR A 28 -18.14 3.04 -3.12
N ARG A 29 -19.21 2.48 -3.67
CA ARG A 29 -19.33 2.23 -5.12
C ARG A 29 -19.35 3.54 -5.90
N TRP A 30 -20.16 4.50 -5.47
CA TRP A 30 -20.19 5.83 -6.07
C TRP A 30 -18.78 6.46 -6.12
N TYR A 31 -18.07 6.37 -4.99
CA TYR A 31 -16.70 6.85 -4.91
C TYR A 31 -15.75 6.17 -5.91
N ILE A 32 -15.82 4.84 -6.02
CA ILE A 32 -15.04 4.06 -7.00
C ILE A 32 -15.37 4.51 -8.42
N ASP A 33 -16.65 4.70 -8.73
CA ASP A 33 -17.10 5.11 -10.05
C ASP A 33 -16.61 6.50 -10.42
N GLU A 34 -16.70 7.44 -9.49
CA GLU A 34 -16.23 8.80 -9.73
C GLU A 34 -14.71 8.85 -9.92
N LEU A 35 -13.96 8.04 -9.15
CA LEU A 35 -12.52 7.88 -9.34
C LEU A 35 -12.19 7.30 -10.72
N MET A 36 -12.87 6.24 -11.12
CA MET A 36 -12.70 5.62 -12.45
C MET A 36 -12.99 6.60 -13.57
N LYS A 37 -14.07 7.38 -13.45
CA LYS A 37 -14.47 8.40 -14.39
C LYS A 37 -13.41 9.50 -14.53
N ARG A 38 -12.93 10.05 -13.40
CA ARG A 38 -11.89 11.09 -13.39
C ARG A 38 -10.57 10.57 -13.94
N PHE A 39 -10.16 9.36 -13.57
CA PHE A 39 -8.96 8.74 -14.11
C PHE A 39 -9.04 8.58 -15.64
N LYS A 40 -10.19 8.14 -16.16
CA LYS A 40 -10.44 8.03 -17.61
C LYS A 40 -10.40 9.40 -18.31
N GLN A 41 -10.99 10.43 -17.69
CA GLN A 41 -10.99 11.80 -18.22
C GLN A 41 -9.61 12.42 -18.30
N ALA A 42 -8.73 12.10 -17.35
CA ALA A 42 -7.36 12.60 -17.28
C ALA A 42 -6.47 12.14 -18.44
N LYS A 43 -6.85 11.04 -19.12
CA LYS A 43 -6.15 10.51 -20.33
C LYS A 43 -4.64 10.35 -20.13
N TYR A 44 -4.22 9.85 -18.97
CA TYR A 44 -2.81 9.60 -18.72
C TYR A 44 -2.20 8.66 -19.76
N LYS A 45 -1.00 8.98 -20.23
CA LYS A 45 -0.31 8.20 -21.28
C LYS A 45 0.37 6.94 -20.75
N HIS A 46 0.90 7.02 -19.53
CA HIS A 46 1.76 5.97 -18.94
C HIS A 46 1.14 5.32 -17.70
N LEU A 47 0.01 5.83 -17.19
CA LEU A 47 -0.67 5.31 -16.01
C LEU A 47 -1.84 4.43 -16.40
N LYS A 48 -2.01 3.33 -15.66
CA LYS A 48 -3.14 2.43 -15.76
C LYS A 48 -3.66 2.13 -14.35
N LEU A 49 -4.93 2.39 -14.10
CA LEU A 49 -5.59 1.98 -12.87
C LEU A 49 -5.79 0.45 -12.90
N SER A 50 -5.01 -0.27 -12.12
CA SER A 50 -5.01 -1.73 -12.10
C SER A 50 -5.99 -2.29 -11.07
N GLY A 51 -6.18 -1.62 -9.94
CA GLY A 51 -7.01 -2.10 -8.86
C GLY A 51 -7.12 -1.10 -7.73
N PHE A 52 -7.63 -1.60 -6.62
CA PHE A 52 -7.88 -0.84 -5.39
C PHE A 52 -7.20 -1.52 -4.21
N TYR A 53 -6.69 -0.71 -3.29
CA TYR A 53 -6.15 -1.14 -2.02
C TYR A 53 -7.13 -0.82 -0.90
N TRP A 54 -7.41 -1.80 -0.04
CA TRP A 54 -8.22 -1.61 1.14
C TRP A 54 -7.37 -1.06 2.27
N LEU A 55 -7.58 0.20 2.61
CA LEU A 55 -6.72 0.94 3.53
C LEU A 55 -6.81 0.48 5.00
N ALA A 56 -7.99 -0.01 5.43
CA ALA A 56 -8.13 -0.50 6.80
C ALA A 56 -7.30 -1.77 7.01
N GLU A 57 -6.32 -1.71 7.90
CA GLU A 57 -5.37 -2.81 8.14
C GLU A 57 -5.95 -3.97 8.94
N ASP A 58 -7.18 -3.83 9.48
CA ASP A 58 -8.00 -4.92 9.97
C ASP A 58 -9.44 -4.83 9.45
N ILE A 59 -10.20 -5.90 9.63
CA ILE A 59 -11.54 -6.01 9.05
C ILE A 59 -12.66 -5.84 10.09
N ASP A 60 -12.36 -5.52 11.33
CA ASP A 60 -13.31 -5.57 12.44
C ASP A 60 -14.60 -4.78 12.15
N PHE A 61 -14.46 -3.56 11.65
CA PHE A 61 -15.59 -2.68 11.36
C PHE A 61 -16.02 -2.69 9.88
N THR A 62 -15.31 -3.39 9.02
CA THR A 62 -15.50 -3.31 7.56
C THR A 62 -15.71 -4.66 6.89
N LYS A 63 -15.82 -5.73 7.68
CA LYS A 63 -15.98 -7.11 7.19
C LYS A 63 -17.14 -7.24 6.21
N ASP A 64 -18.28 -6.65 6.55
CA ASP A 64 -19.49 -6.77 5.75
C ASP A 64 -19.44 -5.95 4.46
N LEU A 65 -18.45 -5.05 4.33
CA LEU A 65 -18.25 -4.25 3.12
C LEU A 65 -17.33 -4.94 2.11
N SER A 66 -16.35 -5.71 2.55
CA SER A 66 -15.30 -6.24 1.69
C SER A 66 -15.85 -7.13 0.57
N VAL A 67 -16.72 -8.08 0.89
CA VAL A 67 -17.30 -9.02 -0.10
C VAL A 67 -18.16 -8.33 -1.18
N PRO A 68 -19.13 -7.46 -0.84
CA PRO A 68 -19.92 -6.76 -1.86
C PRO A 68 -19.08 -5.79 -2.69
N LEU A 69 -18.04 -5.16 -2.10
CA LEU A 69 -17.14 -4.28 -2.84
C LEU A 69 -16.17 -5.05 -3.72
N SER A 70 -15.65 -6.19 -3.27
CA SER A 70 -14.81 -7.06 -4.09
C SER A 70 -15.54 -7.50 -5.35
N LYS A 71 -16.79 -7.98 -5.23
CA LYS A 71 -17.63 -8.34 -6.37
C LYS A 71 -17.80 -7.19 -7.35
N TYR A 72 -18.00 -5.99 -6.82
CA TYR A 72 -18.14 -4.78 -7.62
C TYR A 72 -16.84 -4.44 -8.36
N ILE A 73 -15.71 -4.44 -7.66
CA ILE A 73 -14.36 -4.17 -8.22
C ILE A 73 -14.02 -5.21 -9.31
N HIS A 74 -14.29 -6.48 -9.06
CA HIS A 74 -14.07 -7.54 -10.04
C HIS A 74 -14.95 -7.40 -11.29
N SER A 75 -16.19 -6.92 -11.13
CA SER A 75 -17.08 -6.67 -12.30
C SER A 75 -16.49 -5.64 -13.28
N MET A 76 -15.59 -4.77 -12.80
CA MET A 76 -14.85 -3.80 -13.61
C MET A 76 -13.49 -4.32 -14.11
N ASN A 77 -13.22 -5.60 -13.91
CA ASN A 77 -11.93 -6.22 -14.23
C ASN A 77 -10.75 -5.51 -13.53
N LYS A 78 -10.94 -5.21 -12.24
CA LYS A 78 -9.94 -4.60 -11.35
C LYS A 78 -9.58 -5.56 -10.23
N THR A 79 -8.34 -5.44 -9.73
CA THR A 79 -7.86 -6.21 -8.60
C THR A 79 -8.19 -5.50 -7.29
N PHE A 80 -8.34 -6.28 -6.22
CA PHE A 80 -8.57 -5.79 -4.89
C PHE A 80 -7.51 -6.35 -3.95
N CYS A 81 -6.70 -5.50 -3.33
CA CYS A 81 -5.60 -5.92 -2.46
C CYS A 81 -5.76 -5.41 -1.03
N TRP A 82 -5.10 -6.09 -0.10
CA TRP A 82 -5.14 -5.78 1.31
C TRP A 82 -3.77 -5.98 1.95
N ILE A 83 -3.43 -5.15 2.94
CA ILE A 83 -2.18 -5.25 3.69
C ILE A 83 -2.52 -5.23 5.19
N PRO A 84 -2.96 -6.36 5.77
CA PRO A 84 -3.29 -6.44 7.18
C PRO A 84 -2.05 -6.42 8.06
N TYR A 85 -2.16 -5.77 9.24
CA TYR A 85 -1.12 -5.86 10.24
C TYR A 85 -1.02 -7.27 10.84
N TRP A 86 0.05 -7.53 11.58
CA TRP A 86 0.31 -8.83 12.22
C TRP A 86 -0.88 -9.30 13.06
N GLN A 87 -1.46 -10.44 12.69
CA GLN A 87 -2.63 -11.04 13.33
C GLN A 87 -3.88 -10.14 13.38
N ALA A 88 -4.01 -9.21 12.44
CA ALA A 88 -5.21 -8.41 12.26
C ALA A 88 -6.47 -9.28 12.17
N LYS A 89 -7.61 -8.77 12.63
CA LYS A 89 -8.87 -9.53 12.46
C LYS A 89 -9.13 -9.81 10.99
N GLY A 90 -9.41 -11.07 10.67
CA GLY A 90 -9.74 -11.53 9.32
C GLY A 90 -8.53 -11.80 8.41
N TYR A 91 -7.29 -11.56 8.84
CA TYR A 91 -6.11 -11.75 8.01
C TYR A 91 -6.01 -13.16 7.40
N ASN A 92 -6.43 -14.17 8.14
CA ASN A 92 -6.43 -15.58 7.70
C ASN A 92 -7.62 -15.95 6.79
N GLN A 93 -8.57 -15.05 6.61
CA GLN A 93 -9.77 -15.19 5.77
C GLN A 93 -9.73 -14.25 4.55
N TRP A 94 -8.58 -13.72 4.21
CA TRP A 94 -8.46 -12.69 3.19
C TRP A 94 -9.07 -13.07 1.82
N LYS A 95 -8.99 -14.34 1.42
CA LYS A 95 -9.61 -14.84 0.18
C LYS A 95 -11.13 -14.83 0.25
N GLU A 96 -11.69 -15.26 1.39
CA GLU A 96 -13.14 -15.31 1.64
C GLU A 96 -13.72 -13.89 1.72
N LEU A 97 -12.91 -12.93 2.15
CA LEU A 97 -13.23 -11.50 2.17
C LEU A 97 -13.18 -10.87 0.76
N GLY A 98 -12.72 -11.63 -0.25
CA GLY A 98 -12.77 -11.23 -1.64
C GLY A 98 -11.52 -10.52 -2.17
N PHE A 99 -10.42 -10.51 -1.43
CA PHE A 99 -9.16 -9.93 -1.91
C PHE A 99 -8.44 -10.87 -2.89
N ASP A 100 -7.85 -10.32 -3.93
CA ASP A 100 -7.05 -11.07 -4.91
C ASP A 100 -5.65 -11.36 -4.39
N ILE A 101 -5.12 -10.45 -3.57
CA ILE A 101 -3.83 -10.59 -2.91
C ILE A 101 -3.89 -9.89 -1.55
N ALA A 102 -3.25 -10.49 -0.56
CA ALA A 102 -2.98 -9.85 0.71
C ALA A 102 -1.49 -9.95 1.05
N TYR A 103 -0.94 -8.89 1.66
CA TYR A 103 0.45 -8.85 2.12
C TYR A 103 0.46 -8.77 3.64
N GLN A 104 1.17 -9.70 4.28
CA GLN A 104 1.32 -9.68 5.73
C GLN A 104 2.33 -8.61 6.15
N GLN A 105 1.88 -7.65 6.96
CA GLN A 105 2.78 -6.74 7.67
C GLN A 105 3.30 -7.43 8.93
N PRO A 106 4.60 -7.58 9.14
CA PRO A 106 5.13 -8.06 10.41
C PRO A 106 4.97 -7.08 11.56
N ASN A 107 4.81 -5.78 11.31
CA ASN A 107 4.80 -4.69 12.29
C ASN A 107 6.01 -4.75 13.25
N HIS A 108 7.15 -5.15 12.71
CA HIS A 108 8.36 -5.32 13.49
C HIS A 108 9.16 -4.01 13.61
N PHE A 109 9.35 -3.30 12.50
CA PHE A 109 10.30 -2.18 12.43
C PHE A 109 10.04 -1.08 13.47
N PHE A 110 8.79 -0.66 13.62
CA PHE A 110 8.42 0.57 14.32
C PHE A 110 8.50 0.51 15.86
N LYS A 111 8.64 -0.70 16.45
CA LYS A 111 8.67 -0.91 17.90
C LYS A 111 9.87 -1.77 18.31
N ALA A 112 10.83 -1.19 19.02
CA ALA A 112 12.03 -1.90 19.51
C ALA A 112 11.72 -3.12 20.39
N SER A 113 10.58 -3.13 21.10
CA SER A 113 10.17 -4.24 21.97
C SER A 113 9.70 -5.50 21.22
N ILE A 114 9.44 -5.39 19.90
CA ILE A 114 9.03 -6.55 19.11
C ILE A 114 10.28 -7.34 18.71
N PRO A 115 10.36 -8.63 19.10
CA PRO A 115 11.54 -9.45 18.84
C PRO A 115 11.64 -9.85 17.36
N ASP A 116 12.85 -10.07 16.86
CA ASP A 116 13.13 -10.46 15.46
C ASP A 116 12.46 -11.79 15.07
N LYS A 117 12.16 -12.66 16.04
CA LYS A 117 11.38 -13.90 15.82
C LYS A 117 10.04 -13.63 15.15
N ARG A 118 9.44 -12.45 15.34
CA ARG A 118 8.22 -12.01 14.66
C ARG A 118 8.35 -12.09 13.13
N LEU A 119 9.52 -11.77 12.59
CA LEU A 119 9.77 -11.79 11.15
C LEU A 119 9.70 -13.22 10.58
N GLU A 120 10.25 -14.19 11.33
CA GLU A 120 10.15 -15.60 10.97
C GLU A 120 8.71 -16.09 11.05
N GLU A 121 8.02 -15.82 12.15
CA GLU A 121 6.62 -16.20 12.37
C GLU A 121 5.70 -15.59 11.29
N ALA A 122 5.96 -14.35 10.88
CA ALA A 122 5.20 -13.69 9.81
C ALA A 122 5.44 -14.35 8.45
N CYS A 123 6.67 -14.71 8.11
CA CYS A 123 6.98 -15.44 6.88
C CYS A 123 6.29 -16.81 6.84
N GLN A 124 6.33 -17.55 7.95
CA GLN A 124 5.68 -18.88 8.05
C GLN A 124 4.15 -18.76 7.94
N SER A 125 3.56 -17.77 8.62
CA SER A 125 2.12 -17.46 8.52
C SER A 125 1.71 -17.09 7.10
N ALA A 126 2.44 -16.19 6.46
CA ALA A 126 2.17 -15.77 5.08
C ALA A 126 2.28 -16.94 4.10
N ALA A 127 3.29 -17.80 4.24
CA ALA A 127 3.45 -19.00 3.41
C ALA A 127 2.27 -19.96 3.58
N THR A 128 1.84 -20.22 4.83
CA THR A 128 0.70 -21.11 5.13
C THR A 128 -0.61 -20.56 4.55
N LEU A 129 -0.80 -19.25 4.61
CA LEU A 129 -2.02 -18.57 4.15
C LEU A 129 -1.95 -18.15 2.68
N ASN A 130 -0.85 -18.43 1.99
CA ASN A 130 -0.59 -17.99 0.62
C ASN A 130 -0.73 -16.46 0.45
N MET A 131 -0.16 -15.71 1.39
CA MET A 131 -0.07 -14.26 1.37
C MET A 131 1.29 -13.80 0.83
N GLY A 132 1.36 -12.58 0.35
CA GLY A 132 2.61 -11.85 0.18
C GLY A 132 3.18 -11.37 1.51
N MET A 133 4.34 -10.72 1.44
CA MET A 133 5.00 -10.10 2.59
C MET A 133 5.19 -8.61 2.34
N GLU A 134 5.07 -7.80 3.37
CA GLU A 134 5.49 -6.41 3.35
C GLU A 134 6.80 -6.23 4.12
N LEU A 135 7.75 -5.50 3.53
CA LEU A 135 8.96 -5.04 4.18
C LEU A 135 8.76 -3.56 4.55
N GLU A 136 8.88 -3.27 5.83
CA GLU A 136 8.51 -1.96 6.40
C GLU A 136 9.73 -1.27 7.00
N PHE A 137 9.93 0.00 6.70
CA PHE A 137 10.92 0.86 7.36
C PHE A 137 10.59 2.35 7.17
N ASP A 138 11.26 3.22 7.93
CA ASP A 138 11.21 4.67 7.81
C ASP A 138 12.62 5.28 7.92
N GLU A 139 12.71 6.60 8.05
CA GLU A 139 13.99 7.34 8.16
C GLU A 139 14.87 6.92 9.33
N ARG A 140 14.33 6.22 10.34
CA ARG A 140 15.13 5.62 11.43
C ARG A 140 15.99 4.45 10.95
N ALA A 141 15.79 3.99 9.72
CA ALA A 141 16.66 2.98 9.11
C ALA A 141 18.06 3.50 8.77
N LEU A 142 18.28 4.83 8.76
CA LEU A 142 19.62 5.39 8.60
C LEU A 142 20.49 5.03 9.80
N PHE A 143 21.76 4.69 9.52
CA PHE A 143 22.71 4.26 10.54
C PHE A 143 22.98 5.33 11.60
N ASP A 144 23.10 6.60 11.18
CA ASP A 144 23.38 7.74 12.04
C ASP A 144 22.10 8.49 12.51
N ALA A 145 20.91 7.91 12.32
CA ALA A 145 19.69 8.51 12.84
C ALA A 145 19.73 8.58 14.37
N LYS A 146 19.17 9.64 14.97
CA LYS A 146 19.17 9.86 16.43
C LYS A 146 18.65 8.64 17.21
N ASP A 147 17.59 8.01 16.71
CA ASP A 147 16.99 6.79 17.27
C ASP A 147 17.05 5.70 16.20
N SER A 148 18.27 5.33 15.80
CA SER A 148 18.48 4.44 14.67
C SER A 148 17.87 3.06 14.87
N PHE A 149 17.09 2.66 13.88
CA PHE A 149 16.55 1.31 13.69
C PHE A 149 17.23 0.58 12.51
N TYR A 150 18.43 1.00 12.14
CA TYR A 150 19.22 0.36 11.09
C TYR A 150 19.28 -1.16 11.24
N ASN A 151 19.60 -1.64 12.45
CA ASN A 151 19.66 -3.08 12.71
C ASN A 151 18.32 -3.79 12.53
N ARG A 152 17.20 -3.08 12.66
CA ARG A 152 15.88 -3.67 12.44
C ARG A 152 15.59 -3.83 10.94
N LEU A 153 16.04 -2.91 10.09
CA LEU A 153 15.98 -3.09 8.65
C LEU A 153 16.90 -4.25 8.21
N VAL A 154 18.11 -4.33 8.76
CA VAL A 154 19.02 -5.46 8.50
C VAL A 154 18.36 -6.78 8.92
N ALA A 155 17.73 -6.83 10.10
CA ALA A 155 17.00 -8.01 10.55
C ALA A 155 15.87 -8.42 9.60
N TYR A 156 15.10 -7.46 9.07
CA TYR A 156 14.10 -7.75 8.04
C TYR A 156 14.70 -8.45 6.83
N ILE A 157 15.76 -7.89 6.28
CA ILE A 157 16.43 -8.44 5.10
C ILE A 157 16.96 -9.84 5.40
N ASP A 158 17.66 -10.02 6.53
CA ASP A 158 18.24 -11.31 6.94
C ASP A 158 17.19 -12.40 7.11
N HIS A 159 16.09 -12.09 7.80
CA HIS A 159 15.02 -13.07 8.02
C HIS A 159 14.27 -13.39 6.72
N PHE A 160 13.99 -12.39 5.89
CA PHE A 160 13.30 -12.59 4.62
C PHE A 160 14.16 -13.38 3.62
N GLU A 161 15.48 -13.19 3.62
CA GLU A 161 16.38 -14.04 2.83
C GLU A 161 16.41 -15.48 3.35
N ARG A 162 16.61 -15.69 4.67
CA ARG A 162 16.62 -17.04 5.27
C ARG A 162 15.32 -17.78 5.03
N GLN A 163 14.18 -17.13 5.12
CA GLN A 163 12.86 -17.70 4.86
C GLN A 163 12.52 -17.72 3.37
N GLN A 164 13.44 -17.28 2.49
CA GLN A 164 13.27 -17.21 1.05
C GLN A 164 12.09 -16.33 0.58
N ALA A 165 11.59 -15.42 1.43
CA ALA A 165 10.44 -14.58 1.13
C ALA A 165 10.65 -13.77 -0.16
N PHE A 166 11.85 -13.22 -0.38
CA PHE A 166 12.19 -12.52 -1.62
C PHE A 166 12.11 -13.39 -2.88
N ARG A 167 12.08 -14.72 -2.75
CA ARG A 167 12.06 -15.65 -3.89
C ARG A 167 10.69 -16.27 -4.12
N THR A 168 9.93 -16.48 -3.06
CA THR A 168 8.71 -17.31 -3.08
C THR A 168 7.44 -16.50 -2.83
N SER A 169 7.54 -15.31 -2.21
CA SER A 169 6.37 -14.49 -1.90
C SER A 169 6.25 -13.29 -2.83
N ALA A 170 5.04 -12.82 -3.06
CA ALA A 170 4.81 -11.47 -3.55
C ALA A 170 5.30 -10.47 -2.49
N MET A 171 5.89 -9.36 -2.89
CA MET A 171 6.50 -8.40 -1.98
C MET A 171 5.86 -7.03 -2.13
N ALA A 172 5.43 -6.47 -1.00
CA ALA A 172 5.14 -5.04 -0.84
C ALA A 172 6.29 -4.39 -0.06
N TYR A 173 6.48 -3.10 -0.25
CA TYR A 173 7.51 -2.32 0.42
C TYR A 173 6.89 -1.03 0.93
N TYR A 174 6.92 -0.85 2.25
CA TYR A 174 6.58 0.41 2.88
C TYR A 174 7.86 1.15 3.25
N SER A 175 8.03 2.34 2.68
CA SER A 175 9.11 3.26 3.04
C SER A 175 8.49 4.54 3.55
N GLY A 176 8.49 4.73 4.87
CA GLY A 176 8.00 5.94 5.50
C GLY A 176 8.79 7.18 5.06
N ASN A 177 8.10 8.32 4.97
CA ASN A 177 8.68 9.62 4.62
C ASN A 177 9.64 9.58 3.42
N HIS A 178 10.91 9.95 3.64
CA HIS A 178 11.94 10.04 2.61
C HIS A 178 13.03 8.97 2.77
N ALA A 179 12.80 7.91 3.54
CA ALA A 179 13.84 6.97 3.98
C ALA A 179 14.75 6.49 2.83
N VAL A 180 14.19 6.05 1.70
CA VAL A 180 14.99 5.61 0.53
C VAL A 180 15.84 6.75 -0.05
N LEU A 181 15.27 7.94 -0.15
CA LEU A 181 15.99 9.11 -0.67
C LEU A 181 17.09 9.56 0.29
N ASP A 182 16.82 9.52 1.59
CA ASP A 182 17.77 9.90 2.62
C ASP A 182 18.92 8.90 2.70
N MET A 183 18.64 7.61 2.58
CA MET A 183 19.66 6.57 2.45
C MET A 183 20.52 6.76 1.18
N TYR A 184 19.89 7.11 0.06
CA TYR A 184 20.60 7.39 -1.19
C TYR A 184 21.52 8.62 -1.07
N LYS A 185 21.09 9.67 -0.35
CA LYS A 185 21.87 10.90 -0.12
C LYS A 185 22.83 10.82 1.06
N SER A 186 22.74 9.78 1.87
CA SER A 186 23.62 9.59 3.01
C SER A 186 25.08 9.52 2.59
N THR A 187 25.98 10.03 3.44
CA THR A 187 27.41 9.86 3.28
C THR A 187 27.95 8.66 4.05
N ASN A 188 27.08 7.98 4.82
CA ASN A 188 27.48 6.79 5.58
C ASN A 188 27.47 5.55 4.67
N PRO A 189 28.58 4.84 4.54
CA PRO A 189 28.67 3.66 3.67
C PRO A 189 27.72 2.52 4.07
N LYS A 190 27.32 2.42 5.34
CA LYS A 190 26.37 1.39 5.79
C LYS A 190 24.98 1.59 5.22
N ASP A 191 24.55 2.84 5.04
CA ASP A 191 23.26 3.14 4.43
C ASP A 191 23.23 2.70 2.96
N HIS A 192 24.33 2.95 2.25
CA HIS A 192 24.48 2.47 0.87
C HIS A 192 24.56 0.94 0.80
N GLU A 193 25.30 0.29 1.70
CA GLU A 193 25.43 -1.16 1.73
C GLU A 193 24.06 -1.86 1.89
N VAL A 194 23.23 -1.42 2.86
CA VAL A 194 21.91 -2.03 3.08
C VAL A 194 20.96 -1.73 1.93
N MET A 195 21.02 -0.52 1.35
CA MET A 195 20.21 -0.14 0.20
C MET A 195 20.59 -0.95 -1.05
N ASP A 196 21.87 -1.12 -1.33
CA ASP A 196 22.37 -1.91 -2.45
C ASP A 196 22.01 -3.39 -2.27
N ARG A 197 22.11 -3.91 -1.05
CA ARG A 197 21.67 -5.28 -0.73
C ARG A 197 20.19 -5.46 -1.05
N LEU A 198 19.33 -4.57 -0.58
CA LEU A 198 17.88 -4.62 -0.85
C LEU A 198 17.59 -4.50 -2.35
N ALA A 199 18.25 -3.56 -3.04
CA ALA A 199 18.12 -3.38 -4.49
C ALA A 199 18.52 -4.65 -5.26
N ASN A 200 19.64 -5.29 -4.88
CA ASN A 200 20.10 -6.53 -5.49
C ASN A 200 19.13 -7.69 -5.29
N LEU A 201 18.51 -7.80 -4.10
CA LEU A 201 17.47 -8.79 -3.83
C LEU A 201 16.23 -8.57 -4.71
N ILE A 202 15.81 -7.32 -4.89
CA ILE A 202 14.69 -6.97 -5.77
C ILE A 202 15.03 -7.30 -7.22
N VAL A 203 16.22 -6.94 -7.69
CA VAL A 203 16.67 -7.20 -9.07
C VAL A 203 16.83 -8.71 -9.33
N SER A 204 17.34 -9.47 -8.37
CA SER A 204 17.55 -10.92 -8.51
C SER A 204 16.25 -11.70 -8.77
N ARG A 205 15.10 -11.13 -8.42
CA ARG A 205 13.78 -11.70 -8.72
C ARG A 205 13.48 -11.74 -10.22
N ARG A 206 14.05 -10.81 -11.00
CA ARG A 206 13.84 -10.70 -12.45
C ARG A 206 14.41 -11.88 -13.24
N GLY A 207 15.49 -12.51 -12.75
CA GLY A 207 16.22 -13.56 -13.47
C GLY A 207 15.52 -14.92 -13.54
N LYS A 208 14.41 -15.12 -12.84
CA LYS A 208 13.72 -16.44 -12.75
C LYS A 208 12.35 -16.49 -13.41
N GLN A 209 11.80 -15.39 -13.86
CA GLN A 209 10.62 -15.41 -14.69
C GLN A 209 11.03 -15.70 -16.13
N LYS A 210 10.60 -16.85 -16.68
CA LYS A 210 10.68 -17.14 -18.10
C LYS A 210 10.14 -15.94 -18.87
N LYS A 211 10.93 -15.48 -19.86
CA LYS A 211 10.66 -14.48 -20.90
C LYS A 211 9.16 -14.23 -21.18
N GLU A 212 8.46 -13.59 -20.29
CA GLU A 212 7.39 -12.68 -20.64
C GLU A 212 7.90 -11.31 -20.25
N SER A 213 7.85 -10.39 -21.17
CA SER A 213 8.44 -9.05 -21.10
C SER A 213 7.74 -8.16 -20.06
N HIS A 214 7.75 -8.57 -18.81
CA HIS A 214 7.24 -7.76 -17.73
C HIS A 214 8.38 -6.95 -17.14
N GLN A 215 8.57 -5.76 -17.67
CA GLN A 215 9.37 -4.74 -17.00
C GLN A 215 8.86 -4.57 -15.57
N THR A 216 9.76 -4.44 -14.61
CA THR A 216 9.38 -4.12 -13.23
C THR A 216 8.57 -2.85 -13.25
N LYS A 217 7.36 -2.95 -12.73
CA LYS A 217 6.44 -1.83 -12.67
C LYS A 217 6.75 -1.04 -11.41
N VAL A 218 7.23 0.18 -11.59
CA VAL A 218 7.46 1.10 -10.49
C VAL A 218 6.17 1.87 -10.24
N ILE A 219 5.67 1.81 -9.02
CA ILE A 219 4.51 2.59 -8.56
C ILE A 219 5.03 3.68 -7.63
N ALA A 220 4.74 4.93 -7.96
CA ALA A 220 5.09 6.07 -7.13
C ALA A 220 4.07 6.21 -5.98
N HIS A 221 4.51 5.97 -4.75
CA HIS A 221 3.70 6.15 -3.54
C HIS A 221 3.41 7.64 -3.32
N ARG A 222 2.13 8.02 -3.28
CA ARG A 222 1.63 9.40 -3.24
C ARG A 222 2.15 10.29 -4.39
N GLY A 223 2.53 9.68 -5.51
CA GLY A 223 3.14 10.34 -6.65
C GLY A 223 4.66 10.55 -6.51
N PHE A 224 5.29 11.14 -7.53
CA PHE A 224 6.69 11.59 -7.46
C PHE A 224 6.74 13.03 -6.91
N TRP A 225 6.54 13.14 -5.61
CA TRP A 225 6.22 14.41 -4.95
C TRP A 225 7.41 15.13 -4.31
N ASN A 226 8.47 14.42 -3.92
CA ASN A 226 9.62 15.01 -3.27
C ASN A 226 10.54 15.77 -4.24
N THR A 227 9.97 16.72 -4.97
CA THR A 227 10.66 17.55 -5.96
C THR A 227 10.12 18.98 -5.94
N PRO A 228 10.88 20.00 -6.36
CA PRO A 228 10.43 21.38 -6.38
C PRO A 228 9.07 21.53 -7.10
N GLY A 229 8.13 22.24 -6.46
CA GLY A 229 6.79 22.50 -7.01
C GLY A 229 5.86 21.27 -7.01
N SER A 230 6.08 20.31 -6.13
CA SER A 230 5.24 19.12 -5.99
C SER A 230 5.06 18.76 -4.52
N ALA A 231 3.85 18.34 -4.14
CA ALA A 231 3.52 17.84 -2.82
C ALA A 231 2.98 16.39 -2.96
N GLN A 232 3.03 15.60 -1.87
CA GLN A 232 2.38 14.29 -1.86
C GLN A 232 0.90 14.39 -2.23
N ASN A 233 0.38 13.37 -2.89
CA ASN A 233 -1.03 13.29 -3.31
C ASN A 233 -1.48 14.43 -4.25
N SER A 234 -0.57 15.24 -4.79
CA SER A 234 -0.91 16.35 -5.67
C SER A 234 -0.96 15.91 -7.15
N LEU A 235 -1.72 16.67 -7.92
CA LEU A 235 -1.73 16.50 -9.38
C LEU A 235 -0.32 16.67 -9.98
N ALA A 236 0.49 17.60 -9.44
CA ALA A 236 1.87 17.77 -9.86
C ALA A 236 2.72 16.51 -9.62
N ALA A 237 2.53 15.84 -8.47
CA ALA A 237 3.21 14.58 -8.16
C ALA A 237 2.81 13.46 -9.12
N LEU A 238 1.54 13.38 -9.49
CA LEU A 238 1.02 12.40 -10.45
C LEU A 238 1.58 12.66 -11.85
N VAL A 239 1.57 13.91 -12.31
CA VAL A 239 2.14 14.30 -13.62
C VAL A 239 3.64 14.01 -13.67
N LYS A 240 4.36 14.24 -12.58
CA LYS A 240 5.79 13.92 -12.52
C LYS A 240 6.07 12.41 -12.52
N ALA A 241 5.25 11.61 -11.84
CA ALA A 241 5.33 10.15 -11.91
C ALA A 241 5.12 9.65 -13.35
N ASP A 242 4.16 10.22 -14.07
CA ASP A 242 3.94 9.94 -15.49
C ASP A 242 5.16 10.35 -16.34
N SER A 243 5.73 11.53 -16.09
CA SER A 243 6.85 12.08 -16.86
C SER A 243 8.14 11.26 -16.77
N ILE A 244 8.38 10.60 -15.63
CA ILE A 244 9.53 9.70 -15.43
C ILE A 244 9.24 8.24 -15.79
N GLY A 245 8.05 7.96 -16.34
CA GLY A 245 7.67 6.63 -16.81
C GLY A 245 7.38 5.63 -15.70
N CYS A 246 6.91 6.05 -14.54
CA CYS A 246 6.37 5.12 -13.54
C CYS A 246 5.21 4.32 -14.15
N TYR A 247 5.13 3.05 -13.80
CA TYR A 247 4.01 2.19 -14.21
C TYR A 247 2.68 2.64 -13.61
N GLY A 248 2.71 3.23 -12.42
CA GLY A 248 1.56 3.76 -11.73
C GLY A 248 1.95 4.76 -10.66
N SER A 249 0.94 5.39 -10.10
CA SER A 249 1.03 6.21 -8.89
C SER A 249 -0.08 5.76 -7.94
N GLU A 250 0.26 5.63 -6.69
CA GLU A 250 -0.70 5.45 -5.61
C GLU A 250 -1.01 6.82 -5.03
N PHE A 251 -2.22 7.03 -4.52
CA PHE A 251 -2.64 8.26 -3.87
C PHE A 251 -3.80 8.00 -2.91
N ASP A 252 -3.82 8.79 -1.84
CA ASP A 252 -4.84 8.75 -0.80
C ASP A 252 -5.98 9.71 -1.15
N VAL A 253 -7.21 9.28 -0.99
CA VAL A 253 -8.38 10.10 -1.34
C VAL A 253 -9.41 10.07 -0.21
N TRP A 254 -9.84 11.26 0.21
CA TRP A 254 -10.89 11.48 1.19
C TRP A 254 -12.10 12.14 0.55
N LEU A 255 -13.27 11.80 1.03
CA LEU A 255 -14.48 12.53 0.72
C LEU A 255 -14.78 13.51 1.84
N THR A 256 -14.89 14.79 1.50
CA THR A 256 -15.22 15.84 2.45
C THR A 256 -16.72 15.92 2.74
N ALA A 257 -17.11 16.62 3.80
CA ALA A 257 -18.51 16.77 4.19
C ALA A 257 -19.37 17.55 3.16
N ASP A 258 -18.73 18.27 2.25
CA ASP A 258 -19.34 19.01 1.15
C ASP A 258 -19.23 18.27 -0.20
N ASP A 259 -19.09 16.95 -0.15
CA ASP A 259 -19.05 16.05 -1.32
C ASP A 259 -17.87 16.29 -2.28
N ALA A 260 -16.83 16.97 -1.83
CA ALA A 260 -15.61 17.12 -2.62
C ALA A 260 -14.64 15.95 -2.39
N LEU A 261 -13.99 15.48 -3.46
CA LEU A 261 -12.89 14.52 -3.33
C LEU A 261 -11.60 15.27 -3.05
N MET A 262 -10.98 14.98 -1.93
CA MET A 262 -9.71 15.58 -1.50
C MET A 262 -8.60 14.53 -1.55
N LEU A 263 -7.47 14.88 -2.15
CA LEU A 263 -6.27 14.07 -2.17
C LEU A 263 -5.40 14.45 -0.97
N ASN A 264 -5.40 13.63 0.08
CA ASN A 264 -4.56 13.83 1.25
C ASN A 264 -4.35 12.52 1.99
N HIS A 265 -3.18 12.33 2.59
CA HIS A 265 -2.90 11.15 3.40
C HIS A 265 -3.63 11.18 4.74
N ASP A 266 -3.62 12.32 5.42
CA ASP A 266 -4.24 12.48 6.74
C ASP A 266 -5.66 13.04 6.59
N GLY A 267 -6.61 12.51 7.38
CA GLY A 267 -8.03 12.89 7.30
C GLY A 267 -8.35 14.26 7.91
N TRP A 268 -7.34 15.04 8.30
CA TRP A 268 -7.48 16.40 8.89
C TRP A 268 -6.33 17.31 8.46
N HIS A 269 -6.69 18.59 8.41
CA HIS A 269 -5.79 19.71 8.35
C HIS A 269 -6.04 20.64 9.51
#